data_cdc7cbacc02b6bb5b305a6214956d035
#
_entry.id   cdc7cbacc02b6bb5b305a6214956d035
#
_cell.length_a   1.000
_cell.length_b   1.000
_cell.length_c   1.000
_cell.angle_alpha   90.00
_cell.angle_beta   90.00
_cell.angle_gamma   90.00
#
_symmetry.space_group_name_H-M   'P 1'
#
loop_
_entity.id
_entity.type
_entity.pdbx_description
1 polymer ?
#
loop_
_entity_poly.entity_id
_entity_poly.type
_entity_poly.pdbx_seq_one_letter_code
_entity_poly.pdbx_strand_id
1 'polypeptide(L)'
;MPEPRARDRLLIFAPHCDDETLGCGGLIAMAKRIGAAVKIVVVTNGDASFSTALSSVKISPSQHIEMAYARQAETLAAVRELGLSEKDVLFLGYPDGGTAAMWFDCWNEQRLYRSKFTRQDRSPYRNSFRPNAPYCGRSAWEDIRRIMAEFKPTAVYTTHPNDVHRDHWATHAFVTAALESLKLEGNKAAQRARHFTYLIHRGDGWPAPKNYAPHERLLPPAKLVGGDTRWLELPLDDEAQQQKYRALLQYSSQLKTMRKWMMAFVRRTELFGVVPPVEVKESMSQWVNEMTVPVVLRDPVNDSFARDVMGRGDIADVEAEINETSLYLRVNLNKDASSQMVYDVALHGIGKEAGKAHIVKYTVRLQMPDRVKVLSVNGVGPVEIASDLRFQADGKSLNLIVPRSLLGNSRVVLLAASSAFHGLTVDKTAYKVLRLPE
;
A
#
# COMPACT_ATOMS: atom_id res chain seq x y z
N MET A 1 19.40 -1.01 -9.16
CA MET A 1 18.39 -0.13 -9.79
C MET A 1 19.13 0.84 -10.71
N PRO A 2 18.60 1.23 -11.88
CA PRO A 2 19.27 2.26 -12.67
C PRO A 2 19.27 3.60 -11.93
N GLU A 3 20.37 4.33 -12.00
CA GLU A 3 20.49 5.68 -11.44
C GLU A 3 19.49 6.65 -12.11
N PRO A 4 19.06 7.69 -11.40
CA PRO A 4 18.21 8.73 -11.97
C PRO A 4 18.93 9.48 -13.10
N ARG A 5 18.16 10.04 -14.02
CA ARG A 5 18.66 10.83 -15.17
C ARG A 5 18.04 12.22 -15.14
N ALA A 6 18.70 13.22 -15.69
CA ALA A 6 18.22 14.62 -15.70
C ALA A 6 16.79 14.77 -16.26
N ARG A 7 16.41 13.93 -17.25
CA ARG A 7 15.06 13.93 -17.84
C ARG A 7 13.99 13.21 -17.01
N ASP A 8 14.37 12.53 -15.92
CA ASP A 8 13.42 11.80 -15.09
C ASP A 8 12.55 12.77 -14.27
N ARG A 9 11.32 12.34 -14.02
CA ARG A 9 10.31 13.01 -13.22
C ARG A 9 9.87 12.02 -12.15
N LEU A 10 10.42 12.16 -10.94
CA LEU A 10 10.22 11.23 -9.84
C LEU A 10 9.06 11.72 -8.98
N LEU A 11 8.03 10.90 -8.81
CA LEU A 11 6.89 11.16 -7.93
C LEU A 11 6.93 10.17 -6.77
N ILE A 12 7.12 10.68 -5.56
CA ILE A 12 7.32 9.88 -4.35
C ILE A 12 6.14 10.10 -3.42
N PHE A 13 5.44 9.02 -3.09
CA PHE A 13 4.34 9.04 -2.12
C PHE A 13 4.83 8.52 -0.77
N ALA A 14 4.73 9.36 0.25
CA ALA A 14 5.07 9.05 1.63
C ALA A 14 3.78 8.98 2.47
N PRO A 15 3.51 7.89 3.17
CA PRO A 15 2.39 7.81 4.10
C PRO A 15 2.44 8.88 5.19
N HIS A 16 3.62 9.10 5.79
CA HIS A 16 3.85 10.05 6.87
C HIS A 16 5.02 10.98 6.56
N CYS A 17 5.15 12.01 7.38
CA CYS A 17 6.26 12.96 7.39
C CYS A 17 7.52 12.28 7.93
N ASP A 18 8.39 11.74 7.09
CA ASP A 18 9.71 11.10 7.27
C ASP A 18 9.94 9.92 6.30
N ASP A 19 8.88 9.25 5.83
CA ASP A 19 8.97 8.04 5.00
C ASP A 19 9.71 8.28 3.66
N GLU A 20 9.52 9.46 3.06
CA GLU A 20 10.22 9.84 1.82
C GLU A 20 11.73 9.92 2.02
N THR A 21 12.16 10.40 3.19
CA THR A 21 13.58 10.51 3.53
C THR A 21 14.15 9.15 3.96
N LEU A 22 13.39 8.36 4.74
CA LEU A 22 13.77 7.01 5.14
C LEU A 22 13.98 6.10 3.92
N GLY A 23 13.01 6.07 3.02
CA GLY A 23 13.00 5.16 1.87
C GLY A 23 13.76 5.65 0.64
N CYS A 24 13.77 6.97 0.39
CA CYS A 24 14.20 7.56 -0.88
C CYS A 24 15.14 8.76 -0.73
N GLY A 25 15.65 9.08 0.46
CA GLY A 25 16.45 10.30 0.70
C GLY A 25 17.67 10.40 -0.18
N GLY A 26 18.41 9.29 -0.34
CA GLY A 26 19.57 9.24 -1.23
C GLY A 26 19.20 9.38 -2.70
N LEU A 27 18.15 8.68 -3.14
CA LEU A 27 17.60 8.81 -4.49
C LEU A 27 17.21 10.26 -4.81
N ILE A 28 16.53 10.94 -3.88
CA ILE A 28 16.11 12.34 -4.02
C ILE A 28 17.33 13.25 -4.21
N ALA A 29 18.33 13.12 -3.32
CA ALA A 29 19.56 13.90 -3.38
C ALA A 29 20.29 13.72 -4.72
N MET A 30 20.51 12.47 -5.15
CA MET A 30 21.14 12.16 -6.44
C MET A 30 20.35 12.74 -7.62
N ALA A 31 19.01 12.58 -7.60
CA ALA A 31 18.14 13.07 -8.67
C ALA A 31 18.17 14.61 -8.78
N LYS A 32 18.15 15.30 -7.66
CA LYS A 32 18.21 16.78 -7.65
C LYS A 32 19.53 17.31 -8.12
N ARG A 33 20.65 16.68 -7.73
CA ARG A 33 22.00 17.09 -8.13
C ARG A 33 22.18 17.06 -9.65
N ILE A 34 21.54 16.13 -10.36
CA ILE A 34 21.58 16.03 -11.82
C ILE A 34 20.46 16.80 -12.54
N GLY A 35 19.64 17.56 -11.81
CA GLY A 35 18.58 18.39 -12.38
C GLY A 35 17.27 17.66 -12.71
N ALA A 36 17.06 16.43 -12.23
CA ALA A 36 15.79 15.72 -12.38
C ALA A 36 14.66 16.42 -11.62
N ALA A 37 13.44 16.33 -12.13
CA ALA A 37 12.26 16.82 -11.45
C ALA A 37 11.82 15.83 -10.37
N VAL A 38 11.68 16.30 -9.14
CA VAL A 38 11.19 15.47 -8.01
C VAL A 38 9.99 16.14 -7.39
N LYS A 39 8.94 15.36 -7.09
CA LYS A 39 7.77 15.78 -6.34
C LYS A 39 7.50 14.77 -5.24
N ILE A 40 7.32 15.24 -4.02
CA ILE A 40 6.94 14.45 -2.86
C ILE A 40 5.48 14.70 -2.54
N VAL A 41 4.74 13.65 -2.23
CA VAL A 41 3.34 13.70 -1.81
C VAL A 41 3.23 12.99 -0.47
N VAL A 42 3.03 13.75 0.59
CA VAL A 42 2.81 13.24 1.94
C VAL A 42 1.31 13.03 2.13
N VAL A 43 0.90 11.78 2.39
CA VAL A 43 -0.52 11.40 2.44
C VAL A 43 -1.17 11.84 3.73
N THR A 44 -0.52 11.56 4.88
CA THR A 44 -0.97 12.00 6.20
C THR A 44 0.09 12.89 6.85
N ASN A 45 -0.33 13.83 7.68
CA ASN A 45 0.61 14.72 8.36
C ASN A 45 1.18 14.13 9.67
N GLY A 46 0.87 12.86 9.96
CA GLY A 46 1.36 12.20 11.17
C GLY A 46 0.73 12.71 12.46
N ASP A 47 -0.56 13.08 12.42
CA ASP A 47 -1.31 13.60 13.56
C ASP A 47 -1.64 12.55 14.64
N ALA A 48 -1.30 11.28 14.40
CA ALA A 48 -1.36 10.19 15.36
C ALA A 48 0.02 9.74 15.86
N SER A 49 1.03 10.60 15.81
CA SER A 49 2.43 10.25 16.12
C SER A 49 2.61 9.50 17.44
N PHE A 50 3.46 8.48 17.41
CA PHE A 50 3.74 7.59 18.53
C PHE A 50 4.27 8.30 19.78
N SER A 51 4.97 9.43 19.62
CA SER A 51 5.46 10.24 20.74
C SER A 51 4.33 10.81 21.60
N THR A 52 3.14 10.99 21.03
CA THR A 52 1.94 11.44 21.75
C THR A 52 1.14 10.28 22.32
N ALA A 53 1.16 9.10 21.69
CA ALA A 53 0.48 7.92 22.17
C ALA A 53 1.06 7.35 23.50
N LEU A 54 2.34 7.62 23.75
CA LEU A 54 3.05 7.21 24.98
C LEU A 54 2.90 8.22 26.13
N SER A 55 2.33 9.40 25.90
CA SER A 55 2.11 10.37 26.97
C SER A 55 0.89 9.96 27.81
N SER A 56 1.04 9.89 29.12
CA SER A 56 -0.07 9.74 30.06
C SER A 56 -1.01 10.97 30.09
N VAL A 57 -0.66 12.01 29.36
CA VAL A 57 -1.42 13.26 29.26
C VAL A 57 -2.43 13.14 28.13
N LYS A 58 -3.70 13.45 28.39
CA LYS A 58 -4.73 13.57 27.35
C LYS A 58 -4.41 14.72 26.41
N ILE A 59 -4.10 14.40 25.16
CA ILE A 59 -3.80 15.35 24.12
C ILE A 59 -5.13 15.78 23.48
N SER A 60 -5.34 17.07 23.32
CA SER A 60 -6.54 17.61 22.68
C SER A 60 -6.49 17.46 21.15
N PRO A 61 -7.63 17.45 20.45
CA PRO A 61 -7.66 17.44 18.99
C PRO A 61 -6.87 18.58 18.34
N SER A 62 -6.85 19.78 18.94
CA SER A 62 -6.05 20.90 18.45
C SER A 62 -4.55 20.65 18.55
N GLN A 63 -4.09 20.05 19.64
CA GLN A 63 -2.68 19.70 19.81
C GLN A 63 -2.21 18.65 18.79
N HIS A 64 -3.07 17.70 18.40
CA HIS A 64 -2.78 16.79 17.29
C HIS A 64 -2.61 17.54 15.96
N ILE A 65 -3.43 18.55 15.69
CA ILE A 65 -3.31 19.39 14.49
C ILE A 65 -2.02 20.23 14.54
N GLU A 66 -1.69 20.82 15.68
CA GLU A 66 -0.44 21.60 15.87
C GLU A 66 0.79 20.72 15.66
N MET A 67 0.77 19.49 16.20
CA MET A 67 1.84 18.52 15.99
C MET A 67 1.99 18.17 14.51
N ALA A 68 0.89 17.98 13.78
CA ALA A 68 0.92 17.74 12.35
C ALA A 68 1.62 18.86 11.58
N TYR A 69 1.34 20.13 11.91
CA TYR A 69 2.06 21.26 11.33
C TYR A 69 3.55 21.28 11.70
N ALA A 70 3.90 20.90 12.93
CA ALA A 70 5.30 20.77 13.33
C ALA A 70 6.02 19.68 12.49
N ARG A 71 5.37 18.53 12.28
CA ARG A 71 5.91 17.46 11.42
C ARG A 71 6.04 17.87 9.95
N GLN A 72 5.09 18.64 9.42
CA GLN A 72 5.24 19.23 8.08
C GLN A 72 6.48 20.14 8.00
N ALA A 73 6.71 20.98 9.03
CA ALA A 73 7.89 21.85 9.08
C ALA A 73 9.20 21.04 9.14
N GLU A 74 9.22 19.93 9.86
CA GLU A 74 10.34 18.99 9.88
C GLU A 74 10.59 18.38 8.48
N THR A 75 9.53 17.92 7.79
CA THR A 75 9.64 17.44 6.40
C THR A 75 10.20 18.52 5.48
N LEU A 76 9.72 19.77 5.57
CA LEU A 76 10.22 20.87 4.75
C LEU A 76 11.70 21.19 5.05
N ALA A 77 12.13 21.07 6.30
CA ALA A 77 13.54 21.21 6.66
C ALA A 77 14.37 20.04 6.08
N ALA A 78 13.89 18.81 6.20
CA ALA A 78 14.56 17.63 5.69
C ALA A 78 14.76 17.66 4.17
N VAL A 79 13.71 18.02 3.42
CA VAL A 79 13.79 18.05 1.96
C VAL A 79 14.70 19.16 1.42
N ARG A 80 14.90 20.25 2.19
CA ARG A 80 15.92 21.28 1.86
C ARG A 80 17.34 20.68 1.91
N GLU A 81 17.65 19.83 2.87
CA GLU A 81 18.93 19.11 2.92
C GLU A 81 19.14 18.20 1.68
N LEU A 82 18.04 17.71 1.08
CA LEU A 82 18.06 16.91 -0.14
C LEU A 82 18.04 17.72 -1.43
N GLY A 83 18.13 19.06 -1.34
CA GLY A 83 18.14 19.97 -2.49
C GLY A 83 16.77 20.29 -3.09
N LEU A 84 15.69 19.99 -2.36
CA LEU A 84 14.31 20.35 -2.75
C LEU A 84 13.89 21.68 -2.11
N SER A 85 12.76 22.19 -2.56
CA SER A 85 12.08 23.36 -1.99
C SER A 85 10.64 23.02 -1.56
N GLU A 86 10.00 23.89 -0.84
CA GLU A 86 8.61 23.71 -0.39
C GLU A 86 7.63 23.45 -1.53
N LYS A 87 7.85 24.06 -2.72
CA LYS A 87 7.03 23.85 -3.91
C LYS A 87 7.11 22.41 -4.46
N ASP A 88 8.11 21.67 -4.04
CA ASP A 88 8.33 20.27 -4.46
C ASP A 88 7.61 19.27 -3.56
N VAL A 89 6.95 19.74 -2.47
CA VAL A 89 6.22 18.93 -1.51
C VAL A 89 4.73 19.27 -1.53
N LEU A 90 3.89 18.24 -1.57
CA LEU A 90 2.44 18.34 -1.42
C LEU A 90 2.00 17.56 -0.20
N PHE A 91 1.22 18.18 0.66
CA PHE A 91 0.58 17.52 1.80
C PHE A 91 -0.88 17.27 1.46
N LEU A 92 -1.35 16.02 1.49
CA LEU A 92 -2.76 15.71 1.24
C LEU A 92 -3.61 15.95 2.47
N GLY A 93 -3.06 15.72 3.66
CA GLY A 93 -3.74 15.99 4.93
C GLY A 93 -4.84 14.99 5.24
N TYR A 94 -4.74 13.75 4.76
CA TYR A 94 -5.62 12.65 5.15
C TYR A 94 -5.29 12.17 6.58
N PRO A 95 -6.21 11.45 7.27
CA PRO A 95 -6.06 11.12 8.68
C PRO A 95 -5.02 10.03 8.89
N ASP A 96 -4.04 10.27 9.76
CA ASP A 96 -3.08 9.27 10.22
C ASP A 96 -3.81 8.16 11.01
N GLY A 97 -3.47 6.90 10.73
CA GLY A 97 -4.16 5.71 11.24
C GLY A 97 -5.54 5.44 10.60
N GLY A 98 -5.96 6.25 9.62
CA GLY A 98 -7.29 6.20 9.01
C GLY A 98 -7.32 5.75 7.55
N THR A 99 -6.20 5.78 6.83
CA THR A 99 -6.20 5.55 5.38
C THR A 99 -6.66 4.14 4.99
N ALA A 100 -6.37 3.12 5.80
CA ALA A 100 -6.88 1.78 5.56
C ALA A 100 -8.41 1.70 5.73
N ALA A 101 -8.99 2.38 6.71
CA ALA A 101 -10.44 2.44 6.85
C ALA A 101 -11.09 3.23 5.70
N MET A 102 -10.44 4.29 5.22
CA MET A 102 -10.88 4.99 4.01
C MET A 102 -10.85 4.08 2.78
N TRP A 103 -9.85 3.21 2.69
CA TRP A 103 -9.74 2.26 1.60
C TRP A 103 -10.83 1.20 1.63
N PHE A 104 -11.14 0.61 2.78
CA PHE A 104 -12.09 -0.49 2.90
C PHE A 104 -13.52 -0.06 3.21
N ASP A 105 -13.71 0.77 4.24
CA ASP A 105 -15.00 0.97 4.88
C ASP A 105 -15.66 2.31 4.51
N CYS A 106 -14.84 3.32 4.23
CA CYS A 106 -15.27 4.70 3.98
C CYS A 106 -14.86 5.13 2.57
N TRP A 107 -15.32 4.38 1.53
CA TRP A 107 -14.91 4.65 0.15
C TRP A 107 -15.58 5.91 -0.42
N ASN A 108 -16.85 6.12 -0.17
CA ASN A 108 -17.65 7.22 -0.70
C ASN A 108 -17.96 8.28 0.37
N GLU A 109 -18.40 9.46 -0.07
CA GLU A 109 -18.75 10.57 0.83
C GLU A 109 -19.99 10.31 1.70
N GLN A 110 -20.82 9.30 1.39
CA GLN A 110 -21.94 8.88 2.21
C GLN A 110 -21.50 8.35 3.58
N ARG A 111 -20.24 7.89 3.68
CA ARG A 111 -19.65 7.40 4.92
C ARG A 111 -18.22 7.91 5.05
N LEU A 112 -18.05 9.01 5.80
CA LEU A 112 -16.73 9.57 6.06
C LEU A 112 -16.07 8.88 7.25
N TYR A 113 -14.74 8.75 7.17
CA TYR A 113 -13.94 8.35 8.32
C TYR A 113 -13.79 9.54 9.25
N ARG A 114 -14.02 9.34 10.55
CA ARG A 114 -13.73 10.33 11.58
C ARG A 114 -12.45 10.00 12.31
N SER A 115 -11.45 10.88 12.23
CA SER A 115 -10.18 10.68 12.91
C SER A 115 -10.36 10.50 14.43
N LYS A 116 -9.71 9.49 14.97
CA LYS A 116 -9.71 9.22 16.41
C LYS A 116 -8.94 10.29 17.20
N PHE A 117 -8.02 10.98 16.53
CA PHE A 117 -7.11 11.95 17.11
C PHE A 117 -7.62 13.39 16.93
N THR A 118 -7.73 13.86 15.73
CA THR A 118 -8.20 15.24 15.44
C THR A 118 -9.71 15.41 15.58
N ARG A 119 -10.48 14.31 15.65
CA ARG A 119 -11.95 14.30 15.68
C ARG A 119 -12.62 14.92 14.45
N GLN A 120 -11.84 15.15 13.40
CA GLN A 120 -12.33 15.66 12.11
C GLN A 120 -12.69 14.51 11.17
N ASP A 121 -13.60 14.77 10.25
CA ASP A 121 -13.96 13.88 9.12
C ASP A 121 -13.58 14.51 7.76
N ARG A 122 -12.91 15.65 7.80
CA ARG A 122 -12.35 16.39 6.68
C ARG A 122 -10.98 16.97 7.07
N SER A 123 -10.13 17.23 6.09
CA SER A 123 -8.80 17.79 6.31
C SER A 123 -8.89 19.15 7.00
N PRO A 124 -8.36 19.31 8.22
CA PRO A 124 -8.35 20.60 8.91
C PRO A 124 -7.20 21.51 8.46
N TYR A 125 -6.31 21.03 7.59
CA TYR A 125 -5.07 21.69 7.22
C TYR A 125 -5.30 22.64 6.06
N ARG A 126 -5.03 23.94 6.27
CA ARG A 126 -5.23 25.00 5.25
C ARG A 126 -4.28 24.88 4.06
N ASN A 127 -3.11 24.30 4.27
CA ASN A 127 -2.06 24.09 3.26
C ASN A 127 -2.11 22.71 2.61
N SER A 128 -3.15 21.92 2.85
CA SER A 128 -3.31 20.64 2.13
C SER A 128 -3.60 20.89 0.65
N PHE A 129 -3.22 19.92 -0.20
CA PHE A 129 -3.45 19.94 -1.64
C PHE A 129 -4.91 20.28 -2.00
N ARG A 130 -5.84 19.77 -1.22
CA ARG A 130 -7.26 20.12 -1.28
C ARG A 130 -7.74 20.44 0.14
N PRO A 131 -7.80 21.73 0.53
CA PRO A 131 -8.33 22.12 1.82
C PRO A 131 -9.75 21.58 2.05
N ASN A 132 -10.03 21.13 3.27
CA ASN A 132 -11.33 20.55 3.64
C ASN A 132 -11.72 19.29 2.83
N ALA A 133 -10.74 18.53 2.31
CA ALA A 133 -10.98 17.28 1.60
C ALA A 133 -11.71 16.29 2.52
N PRO A 134 -12.82 15.66 2.05
CA PRO A 134 -13.54 14.67 2.86
C PRO A 134 -12.69 13.42 3.08
N TYR A 135 -12.76 12.86 4.27
CA TYR A 135 -12.01 11.65 4.64
C TYR A 135 -12.70 10.39 4.12
N CYS A 136 -12.64 10.21 2.81
CA CYS A 136 -13.11 9.00 2.12
C CYS A 136 -12.11 8.53 1.06
N GLY A 137 -12.18 7.25 0.71
CA GLY A 137 -11.21 6.65 -0.19
C GLY A 137 -11.25 7.24 -1.59
N ARG A 138 -12.43 7.52 -2.13
CA ARG A 138 -12.60 8.15 -3.44
C ARG A 138 -11.87 9.50 -3.51
N SER A 139 -11.97 10.30 -2.45
CA SER A 139 -11.32 11.59 -2.34
C SER A 139 -9.79 11.46 -2.45
N ALA A 140 -9.19 10.53 -1.70
CA ALA A 140 -7.76 10.28 -1.74
C ALA A 140 -7.30 9.74 -3.12
N TRP A 141 -8.05 8.81 -3.68
CA TRP A 141 -7.77 8.25 -5.00
C TRP A 141 -7.83 9.32 -6.12
N GLU A 142 -8.83 10.22 -6.09
CA GLU A 142 -8.95 11.31 -7.07
C GLU A 142 -7.82 12.33 -6.94
N ASP A 143 -7.42 12.72 -5.71
CA ASP A 143 -6.30 13.64 -5.48
C ASP A 143 -4.98 13.04 -6.00
N ILE A 144 -4.71 11.77 -5.71
CA ILE A 144 -3.52 11.06 -6.19
C ILE A 144 -3.51 10.98 -7.73
N ARG A 145 -4.64 10.66 -8.35
CA ARG A 145 -4.78 10.62 -9.83
C ARG A 145 -4.52 11.99 -10.45
N ARG A 146 -5.09 13.04 -9.86
CA ARG A 146 -4.90 14.41 -10.33
C ARG A 146 -3.42 14.79 -10.29
N ILE A 147 -2.73 14.55 -9.18
CA ILE A 147 -1.30 14.83 -9.04
C ILE A 147 -0.47 14.05 -10.08
N MET A 148 -0.76 12.77 -10.29
CA MET A 148 -0.08 11.97 -11.31
C MET A 148 -0.31 12.49 -12.71
N ALA A 149 -1.54 12.86 -13.06
CA ALA A 149 -1.89 13.39 -14.38
C ALA A 149 -1.23 14.75 -14.66
N GLU A 150 -1.17 15.64 -13.67
CA GLU A 150 -0.54 16.96 -13.77
C GLU A 150 0.99 16.87 -13.79
N PHE A 151 1.58 16.08 -12.89
CA PHE A 151 3.05 15.96 -12.80
C PHE A 151 3.64 15.12 -13.92
N LYS A 152 2.91 14.16 -14.50
CA LYS A 152 3.35 13.27 -15.60
C LYS A 152 4.68 12.55 -15.26
N PRO A 153 4.71 11.71 -14.22
CA PRO A 153 5.93 11.07 -13.75
C PRO A 153 6.51 10.09 -14.77
N THR A 154 7.84 9.95 -14.82
CA THR A 154 8.54 8.84 -15.48
C THR A 154 8.75 7.65 -14.52
N ALA A 155 8.74 7.93 -13.22
CA ALA A 155 8.80 6.92 -12.17
C ALA A 155 7.96 7.34 -10.96
N VAL A 156 7.19 6.39 -10.43
CA VAL A 156 6.38 6.52 -9.21
C VAL A 156 6.98 5.64 -8.15
N TYR A 157 7.15 6.19 -6.96
CA TYR A 157 7.65 5.49 -5.78
C TYR A 157 6.58 5.52 -4.70
N THR A 158 6.28 4.37 -4.12
CA THR A 158 5.35 4.23 -2.99
C THR A 158 5.85 3.17 -2.02
N THR A 159 5.24 3.08 -0.85
CA THR A 159 5.57 2.04 0.11
C THR A 159 5.31 0.63 -0.44
N HIS A 160 6.03 -0.36 0.10
CA HIS A 160 5.94 -1.75 -0.36
C HIS A 160 4.61 -2.40 0.08
N PRO A 161 3.97 -3.26 -0.73
CA PRO A 161 2.70 -3.89 -0.39
C PRO A 161 2.77 -4.86 0.82
N ASN A 162 3.95 -5.38 1.15
CA ASN A 162 4.18 -6.15 2.38
C ASN A 162 4.68 -5.28 3.56
N ASP A 163 4.53 -3.96 3.51
CA ASP A 163 4.74 -3.13 4.67
C ASP A 163 3.65 -3.42 5.72
N VAL A 164 4.06 -3.62 6.97
CA VAL A 164 3.11 -4.02 8.02
C VAL A 164 2.30 -2.86 8.59
N HIS A 165 2.72 -1.62 8.35
CA HIS A 165 1.98 -0.44 8.77
C HIS A 165 0.74 -0.23 7.88
N ARG A 166 -0.43 -0.10 8.50
CA ARG A 166 -1.71 -0.04 7.78
C ARG A 166 -1.81 1.12 6.80
N ASP A 167 -1.27 2.30 7.14
CA ASP A 167 -1.28 3.47 6.24
C ASP A 167 -0.31 3.29 5.07
N HIS A 168 0.82 2.60 5.26
CA HIS A 168 1.78 2.29 4.19
C HIS A 168 1.16 1.35 3.17
N TRP A 169 0.53 0.29 3.67
CA TRP A 169 -0.19 -0.66 2.84
C TRP A 169 -1.34 0.00 2.06
N ALA A 170 -2.12 0.87 2.73
CA ALA A 170 -3.20 1.61 2.09
C ALA A 170 -2.68 2.64 1.06
N THR A 171 -1.60 3.35 1.36
CA THR A 171 -0.95 4.26 0.41
C THR A 171 -0.52 3.51 -0.84
N HIS A 172 0.09 2.33 -0.70
CA HIS A 172 0.40 1.47 -1.85
C HIS A 172 -0.86 1.16 -2.68
N ALA A 173 -1.96 0.77 -2.02
CA ALA A 173 -3.21 0.43 -2.70
C ALA A 173 -3.80 1.62 -3.46
N PHE A 174 -3.86 2.80 -2.84
CA PHE A 174 -4.34 4.03 -3.48
C PHE A 174 -3.49 4.43 -4.69
N VAL A 175 -2.17 4.43 -4.54
CA VAL A 175 -1.22 4.82 -5.61
C VAL A 175 -1.28 3.84 -6.76
N THR A 176 -1.31 2.54 -6.48
CA THR A 176 -1.43 1.48 -7.51
C THR A 176 -2.76 1.59 -8.26
N ALA A 177 -3.87 1.74 -7.54
CA ALA A 177 -5.19 1.92 -8.16
C ALA A 177 -5.26 3.18 -9.02
N ALA A 178 -4.68 4.29 -8.56
CA ALA A 178 -4.63 5.54 -9.31
C ALA A 178 -3.81 5.39 -10.59
N LEU A 179 -2.65 4.75 -10.52
CA LEU A 179 -1.77 4.52 -11.67
C LEU A 179 -2.43 3.61 -12.70
N GLU A 180 -3.00 2.47 -12.28
CA GLU A 180 -3.67 1.54 -13.19
C GLU A 180 -4.94 2.15 -13.82
N SER A 181 -5.68 2.97 -13.07
CA SER A 181 -6.82 3.72 -13.61
C SER A 181 -6.42 4.68 -14.74
N LEU A 182 -5.33 5.45 -14.53
CA LEU A 182 -4.82 6.36 -15.55
C LEU A 182 -4.29 5.61 -16.80
N LYS A 183 -3.64 4.46 -16.60
CA LYS A 183 -3.22 3.59 -17.71
C LYS A 183 -4.41 3.12 -18.54
N LEU A 184 -5.48 2.69 -17.88
CA LEU A 184 -6.70 2.20 -18.51
C LEU A 184 -7.43 3.31 -19.30
N GLU A 185 -7.37 4.55 -18.81
CA GLU A 185 -7.89 5.74 -19.51
C GLU A 185 -7.05 6.16 -20.73
N GLY A 186 -5.88 5.55 -20.91
CA GLY A 186 -4.97 5.87 -22.03
C GLY A 186 -4.01 7.03 -21.74
N ASN A 187 -3.80 7.41 -20.47
CA ASN A 187 -2.82 8.42 -20.10
C ASN A 187 -1.40 7.96 -20.45
N LYS A 188 -0.80 8.58 -21.46
CA LYS A 188 0.50 8.17 -22.02
C LYS A 188 1.64 8.24 -20.99
N ALA A 189 1.62 9.20 -20.07
CA ALA A 189 2.63 9.31 -19.02
C ALA A 189 2.51 8.15 -18.03
N ALA A 190 1.29 7.83 -17.57
CA ALA A 190 1.03 6.71 -16.68
C ALA A 190 1.40 5.36 -17.32
N GLN A 191 1.10 5.17 -18.61
CA GLN A 191 1.45 3.94 -19.34
C GLN A 191 2.97 3.69 -19.40
N ARG A 192 3.77 4.75 -19.43
CA ARG A 192 5.24 4.69 -19.50
C ARG A 192 5.92 4.77 -18.13
N ALA A 193 5.20 5.16 -17.11
CA ALA A 193 5.74 5.33 -15.77
C ALA A 193 6.18 3.98 -15.17
N ARG A 194 7.42 3.94 -14.69
CA ARG A 194 7.91 2.81 -13.89
C ARG A 194 7.33 2.93 -12.48
N HIS A 195 6.93 1.83 -11.89
CA HIS A 195 6.43 1.79 -10.52
C HIS A 195 7.42 1.04 -9.63
N PHE A 196 7.94 1.72 -8.63
CA PHE A 196 8.87 1.19 -7.64
C PHE A 196 8.25 1.27 -6.26
N THR A 197 8.63 0.35 -5.40
CA THR A 197 8.23 0.35 -3.99
C THR A 197 9.44 0.46 -3.09
N TYR A 198 9.27 1.04 -1.91
CA TYR A 198 10.26 1.06 -0.85
C TYR A 198 9.64 0.57 0.46
N LEU A 199 10.40 -0.08 1.31
CA LEU A 199 9.92 -0.70 2.54
C LEU A 199 10.38 0.10 3.76
N ILE A 200 9.50 0.31 4.72
CA ILE A 200 9.79 1.04 5.96
C ILE A 200 9.54 0.16 7.19
N HIS A 201 8.33 -0.40 7.35
CA HIS A 201 7.97 -1.21 8.49
C HIS A 201 7.79 -2.67 8.08
N ARG A 202 8.66 -3.56 8.60
CA ARG A 202 8.49 -5.00 8.34
C ARG A 202 8.44 -5.85 9.61
N GLY A 203 9.00 -5.39 10.69
CA GLY A 203 9.21 -6.24 11.85
C GLY A 203 10.40 -7.19 11.67
N ASP A 204 10.41 -8.35 12.33
CA ASP A 204 11.44 -9.40 12.24
C ASP A 204 12.89 -8.91 12.33
N GLY A 205 13.11 -7.82 13.06
CA GLY A 205 14.46 -7.23 13.19
C GLY A 205 14.92 -6.35 12.03
N TRP A 206 14.11 -6.18 10.98
CA TRP A 206 14.45 -5.32 9.84
C TRP A 206 14.21 -3.82 10.13
N PRO A 207 15.02 -2.88 9.60
CA PRO A 207 16.27 -3.11 8.88
C PRO A 207 17.38 -3.65 9.82
N ALA A 208 18.21 -4.56 9.32
CA ALA A 208 19.27 -5.18 10.11
C ALA A 208 20.65 -4.69 9.64
N PRO A 209 21.55 -4.31 10.59
CA PRO A 209 21.33 -4.10 12.02
C PRO A 209 20.44 -2.88 12.30
N LYS A 210 19.71 -2.87 13.43
CA LYS A 210 18.82 -1.76 13.86
C LYS A 210 19.58 -0.59 14.48
N ASN A 211 20.60 -0.08 13.79
CA ASN A 211 21.42 1.06 14.23
C ASN A 211 22.08 1.73 13.01
N TYR A 212 22.69 2.87 13.24
CA TYR A 212 23.51 3.56 12.24
C TYR A 212 24.62 2.64 11.72
N ALA A 213 24.62 2.35 10.43
CA ALA A 213 25.60 1.48 9.78
C ALA A 213 25.83 1.91 8.31
N PRO A 214 26.49 3.06 8.10
CA PRO A 214 26.60 3.71 6.79
C PRO A 214 27.40 2.90 5.76
N HIS A 215 28.25 1.99 6.21
CA HIS A 215 29.08 1.14 5.31
C HIS A 215 28.35 -0.15 4.88
N GLU A 216 27.21 -0.45 5.50
CA GLU A 216 26.42 -1.63 5.21
C GLU A 216 25.42 -1.38 4.06
N ARG A 217 25.08 -2.43 3.34
CA ARG A 217 23.97 -2.42 2.35
C ARG A 217 22.63 -2.55 3.09
N LEU A 218 21.58 -1.95 2.54
CA LEU A 218 20.23 -2.24 2.97
C LEU A 218 19.71 -3.46 2.17
N LEU A 219 19.66 -4.61 2.81
CA LEU A 219 19.22 -5.86 2.21
C LEU A 219 17.71 -6.08 2.39
N PRO A 220 17.05 -6.83 1.50
CA PRO A 220 15.64 -7.18 1.68
C PRO A 220 15.46 -8.06 2.93
N PRO A 221 14.28 -7.99 3.59
CA PRO A 221 13.94 -8.91 4.66
C PRO A 221 13.99 -10.35 4.17
N ALA A 222 14.58 -11.25 4.97
CA ALA A 222 14.81 -12.64 4.57
C ALA A 222 13.52 -13.36 4.13
N LYS A 223 12.39 -13.09 4.80
CA LYS A 223 11.08 -13.67 4.45
C LYS A 223 10.49 -13.17 3.13
N LEU A 224 10.95 -12.03 2.61
CA LEU A 224 10.49 -11.48 1.33
C LEU A 224 11.43 -11.83 0.16
N VAL A 225 12.52 -12.54 0.42
CA VAL A 225 13.40 -13.05 -0.62
C VAL A 225 12.76 -14.27 -1.27
N GLY A 226 12.69 -14.30 -2.62
CA GLY A 226 12.05 -15.40 -3.38
C GLY A 226 10.53 -15.26 -3.55
N GLY A 227 9.90 -14.23 -2.96
CA GLY A 227 8.50 -13.90 -3.22
C GLY A 227 8.29 -13.12 -4.53
N ASP A 228 7.16 -12.44 -4.65
CA ASP A 228 6.72 -11.73 -5.87
C ASP A 228 7.49 -10.43 -6.16
N THR A 229 8.34 -9.99 -5.25
CA THR A 229 9.10 -8.75 -5.38
C THR A 229 10.46 -8.98 -6.00
N ARG A 230 10.72 -8.31 -7.11
CA ARG A 230 12.08 -8.17 -7.64
C ARG A 230 12.77 -7.01 -6.93
N TRP A 231 13.69 -7.33 -6.03
CA TRP A 231 14.46 -6.35 -5.27
C TRP A 231 15.56 -5.72 -6.11
N LEU A 232 15.74 -4.42 -5.94
CA LEU A 232 16.72 -3.59 -6.63
C LEU A 232 17.43 -2.71 -5.61
N GLU A 233 18.74 -2.65 -5.69
CA GLU A 233 19.55 -1.75 -4.89
C GLU A 233 19.97 -0.52 -5.70
N LEU A 234 19.94 0.64 -5.07
CA LEU A 234 20.52 1.87 -5.56
C LEU A 234 21.78 2.18 -4.72
N PRO A 235 22.98 2.03 -5.25
CA PRO A 235 24.18 2.51 -4.58
C PRO A 235 24.12 4.03 -4.36
N LEU A 236 24.50 4.48 -3.19
CA LEU A 236 24.61 5.89 -2.86
C LEU A 236 26.08 6.29 -2.84
N ASP A 237 26.40 7.44 -3.42
CA ASP A 237 27.67 8.09 -3.17
C ASP A 237 27.71 8.74 -1.77
N ASP A 238 28.88 9.09 -1.31
CA ASP A 238 29.08 9.65 0.03
C ASP A 238 28.30 10.94 0.25
N GLU A 239 28.15 11.77 -0.78
CA GLU A 239 27.40 13.02 -0.71
C GLU A 239 25.92 12.76 -0.49
N ALA A 240 25.29 11.90 -1.30
CA ALA A 240 23.87 11.53 -1.18
C ALA A 240 23.58 10.87 0.17
N GLN A 241 24.48 10.00 0.65
CA GLN A 241 24.38 9.39 1.96
C GLN A 241 24.44 10.42 3.09
N GLN A 242 25.37 11.37 3.01
CA GLN A 242 25.49 12.45 4.00
C GLN A 242 24.30 13.41 3.96
N GLN A 243 23.77 13.73 2.77
CA GLN A 243 22.56 14.53 2.63
C GLN A 243 21.36 13.82 3.27
N LYS A 244 21.18 12.52 3.02
CA LYS A 244 20.14 11.70 3.68
C LYS A 244 20.29 11.71 5.20
N TYR A 245 21.50 11.55 5.71
CA TYR A 245 21.78 11.60 7.15
C TYR A 245 21.38 12.96 7.75
N ARG A 246 21.79 14.08 7.14
CA ARG A 246 21.40 15.43 7.59
C ARG A 246 19.91 15.67 7.53
N ALA A 247 19.24 15.18 6.48
CA ALA A 247 17.79 15.26 6.32
C ALA A 247 17.08 14.50 7.45
N LEU A 248 17.50 13.29 7.78
CA LEU A 248 16.92 12.53 8.90
C LEU A 248 17.09 13.23 10.25
N LEU A 249 18.12 14.02 10.45
CA LEU A 249 18.31 14.79 11.68
C LEU A 249 17.28 15.92 11.86
N GLN A 250 16.55 16.31 10.81
CA GLN A 250 15.52 17.35 10.88
C GLN A 250 14.22 16.86 11.55
N TYR A 251 13.97 15.55 11.62
CA TYR A 251 12.76 14.96 12.23
C TYR A 251 12.88 14.87 13.75
N SER A 252 13.04 16.02 14.42
CA SER A 252 13.31 16.10 15.85
C SER A 252 12.22 15.44 16.71
N SER A 253 10.96 15.54 16.31
CA SER A 253 9.83 14.90 17.00
C SER A 253 9.94 13.37 17.01
N GLN A 254 10.38 12.78 15.92
CA GLN A 254 10.50 11.32 15.75
C GLN A 254 11.81 10.79 16.33
N LEU A 255 12.89 11.56 16.24
CA LEU A 255 14.19 11.19 16.80
C LEU A 255 14.20 11.03 18.32
N LYS A 256 13.26 11.67 19.04
CA LYS A 256 13.11 11.52 20.49
C LYS A 256 12.84 10.07 20.90
N THR A 257 12.12 9.33 20.09
CA THR A 257 11.67 7.96 20.42
C THR A 257 12.25 6.88 19.51
N MET A 258 12.53 7.20 18.24
CA MET A 258 12.89 6.22 17.21
C MET A 258 14.29 6.43 16.59
N ARG A 259 15.15 7.25 17.22
CA ARG A 259 16.47 7.61 16.65
C ARG A 259 17.26 6.41 16.14
N LYS A 260 17.37 5.36 16.94
CA LYS A 260 18.15 4.16 16.57
C LYS A 260 17.61 3.52 15.28
N TRP A 261 16.29 3.38 15.20
CA TRP A 261 15.62 2.76 14.07
C TRP A 261 15.69 3.64 12.82
N MET A 262 15.44 4.95 12.93
CA MET A 262 15.55 5.88 11.81
C MET A 262 16.97 5.90 11.21
N MET A 263 17.99 5.94 12.07
CA MET A 263 19.39 5.94 11.63
C MET A 263 19.81 4.61 10.97
N ALA A 264 19.08 3.53 11.20
CA ALA A 264 19.32 2.26 10.51
C ALA A 264 19.04 2.30 9.00
N PHE A 265 18.37 3.33 8.49
CA PHE A 265 18.16 3.55 7.06
C PHE A 265 19.30 4.34 6.38
N VAL A 266 20.28 4.82 7.15
CA VAL A 266 21.50 5.41 6.59
C VAL A 266 22.46 4.28 6.22
N ARG A 267 22.45 3.91 4.96
CA ARG A 267 23.22 2.79 4.38
C ARG A 267 23.92 3.26 3.12
N ARG A 268 24.88 2.46 2.63
CA ARG A 268 25.52 2.74 1.33
C ARG A 268 24.62 2.37 0.12
N THR A 269 23.47 1.74 0.36
CA THR A 269 22.45 1.48 -0.67
C THR A 269 21.05 1.81 -0.16
N GLU A 270 20.16 2.23 -1.05
CA GLU A 270 18.71 2.20 -0.84
C GLU A 270 18.10 0.97 -1.50
N LEU A 271 17.02 0.47 -0.92
CA LEU A 271 16.36 -0.74 -1.36
C LEU A 271 15.00 -0.42 -1.97
N PHE A 272 14.80 -0.89 -3.20
CA PHE A 272 13.54 -0.75 -3.92
C PHE A 272 13.02 -2.11 -4.37
N GLY A 273 11.69 -2.20 -4.55
CA GLY A 273 11.02 -3.37 -5.08
C GLY A 273 10.28 -3.04 -6.37
N VAL A 274 10.14 -4.03 -7.23
CA VAL A 274 9.19 -4.04 -8.34
C VAL A 274 8.29 -5.24 -8.15
N VAL A 275 6.99 -4.99 -8.02
CA VAL A 275 5.96 -6.02 -7.95
C VAL A 275 5.23 -6.02 -9.30
N PRO A 276 5.56 -6.93 -10.22
CA PRO A 276 4.95 -6.94 -11.55
C PRO A 276 3.47 -7.35 -11.47
N PRO A 277 2.59 -6.78 -12.32
CA PRO A 277 1.25 -7.31 -12.50
C PRO A 277 1.30 -8.72 -13.08
N VAL A 278 0.22 -9.47 -12.91
CA VAL A 278 0.07 -10.82 -13.49
C VAL A 278 -1.10 -10.80 -14.47
N GLU A 279 -0.85 -11.32 -15.66
CA GLU A 279 -1.90 -11.59 -16.65
C GLU A 279 -2.61 -12.89 -16.23
N VAL A 280 -3.90 -12.82 -15.94
CA VAL A 280 -4.70 -13.99 -15.61
C VAL A 280 -4.97 -14.77 -16.90
N LYS A 281 -4.66 -16.05 -16.87
CA LYS A 281 -4.85 -16.92 -18.03
C LYS A 281 -6.31 -17.29 -18.20
N GLU A 282 -6.76 -17.32 -19.44
CA GLU A 282 -8.04 -17.95 -19.80
C GLU A 282 -7.93 -19.47 -19.68
N SER A 283 -8.95 -20.06 -19.06
CA SER A 283 -9.08 -21.52 -18.96
C SER A 283 -10.30 -21.97 -19.71
N MET A 284 -10.15 -23.03 -20.49
CA MET A 284 -11.27 -23.70 -21.19
C MET A 284 -12.00 -24.70 -20.28
N SER A 285 -11.45 -25.03 -19.12
CA SER A 285 -11.97 -26.06 -18.23
C SER A 285 -13.00 -25.49 -17.24
N GLN A 286 -14.07 -26.23 -17.02
CA GLN A 286 -14.86 -26.11 -15.79
C GLN A 286 -14.01 -26.69 -14.66
N TRP A 287 -13.89 -25.94 -13.59
CA TRP A 287 -13.04 -26.23 -12.43
C TRP A 287 -13.13 -27.70 -11.98
N VAL A 288 -12.12 -28.48 -12.24
CA VAL A 288 -12.00 -29.89 -11.83
C VAL A 288 -10.62 -30.08 -11.20
N ASN A 289 -10.57 -30.89 -10.18
CA ASN A 289 -9.47 -31.15 -9.23
C ASN A 289 -8.06 -31.47 -9.80
N GLU A 290 -7.81 -31.37 -11.08
CA GLU A 290 -6.60 -31.91 -11.71
C GLU A 290 -5.71 -30.88 -12.44
N MET A 291 -6.04 -29.57 -12.44
CA MET A 291 -5.22 -28.61 -13.17
C MET A 291 -4.35 -27.75 -12.26
N THR A 292 -3.12 -27.55 -12.65
CA THR A 292 -2.20 -26.59 -12.06
C THR A 292 -2.64 -25.17 -12.40
N VAL A 293 -3.44 -24.56 -11.53
CA VAL A 293 -3.82 -23.14 -11.62
C VAL A 293 -2.59 -22.29 -11.35
N PRO A 294 -2.29 -21.27 -12.17
CA PRO A 294 -1.10 -20.45 -11.94
C PRO A 294 -1.17 -19.67 -10.63
N VAL A 295 -0.10 -19.72 -9.83
CA VAL A 295 0.07 -18.85 -8.67
C VAL A 295 0.23 -17.40 -9.14
N VAL A 296 -0.68 -16.56 -8.72
CA VAL A 296 -0.68 -15.12 -9.05
C VAL A 296 -0.15 -14.23 -7.93
N LEU A 297 -0.16 -14.71 -6.70
CA LEU A 297 0.35 -14.02 -5.52
C LEU A 297 1.03 -15.02 -4.59
N ARG A 298 2.23 -14.70 -4.11
CA ARG A 298 2.94 -15.46 -3.05
C ARG A 298 3.02 -14.61 -1.80
N ASP A 299 2.68 -15.22 -0.67
CA ASP A 299 2.79 -14.62 0.65
C ASP A 299 3.88 -15.33 1.47
N PRO A 300 4.61 -14.62 2.34
CA PRO A 300 5.61 -15.25 3.18
C PRO A 300 4.98 -16.15 4.23
N VAL A 301 5.26 -17.44 4.19
CA VAL A 301 4.76 -18.37 5.19
C VAL A 301 5.41 -18.16 6.56
N ASN A 302 4.66 -18.47 7.61
CA ASN A 302 5.07 -18.30 9.00
C ASN A 302 5.33 -16.84 9.40
N ASP A 303 4.61 -15.90 8.82
CA ASP A 303 4.66 -14.48 9.21
C ASP A 303 3.34 -13.97 9.82
N SER A 304 2.38 -14.85 10.01
CA SER A 304 1.15 -14.59 10.74
C SER A 304 1.41 -14.11 12.18
N PHE A 305 0.55 -13.21 12.68
CA PHE A 305 0.73 -12.50 13.95
C PHE A 305 0.78 -13.43 15.19
N ALA A 306 0.03 -14.52 15.22
CA ALA A 306 -0.04 -15.46 16.32
C ALA A 306 0.43 -16.87 15.89
N ARG A 307 1.62 -16.95 15.36
CA ARG A 307 2.22 -18.09 14.69
C ARG A 307 2.06 -19.44 15.41
N ASP A 308 2.32 -19.48 16.69
CA ASP A 308 2.37 -20.75 17.44
C ASP A 308 0.98 -21.24 17.86
N VAL A 309 0.01 -20.35 17.98
CA VAL A 309 -1.37 -20.67 18.43
C VAL A 309 -2.31 -20.79 17.23
N MET A 310 -2.11 -20.04 16.17
CA MET A 310 -3.08 -19.84 15.08
C MET A 310 -2.53 -20.13 13.67
N GLY A 311 -1.51 -20.95 13.52
CA GLY A 311 -0.91 -21.23 12.21
C GLY A 311 -1.88 -21.70 11.09
N ARG A 312 -3.17 -21.81 11.37
CA ARG A 312 -4.25 -22.13 10.41
C ARG A 312 -4.76 -20.92 9.64
N GLY A 313 -4.32 -19.71 10.00
CA GLY A 313 -4.62 -18.50 9.26
C GLY A 313 -3.50 -18.06 8.32
N ASP A 314 -2.36 -18.72 8.33
CA ASP A 314 -1.15 -18.40 7.58
C ASP A 314 -1.37 -18.71 6.08
N ILE A 315 -1.47 -17.66 5.27
CA ILE A 315 -1.73 -17.74 3.84
C ILE A 315 -0.38 -17.98 3.13
N ALA A 316 -0.31 -18.93 2.22
CA ALA A 316 0.90 -19.23 1.49
C ALA A 316 0.94 -18.58 0.10
N ASP A 317 -0.17 -18.71 -0.62
CA ASP A 317 -0.29 -18.14 -1.96
C ASP A 317 -1.76 -18.03 -2.41
N VAL A 318 -1.97 -17.35 -3.55
CA VAL A 318 -3.25 -17.33 -4.26
C VAL A 318 -3.01 -17.70 -5.70
N GLU A 319 -3.81 -18.64 -6.19
CA GLU A 319 -3.89 -19.04 -7.58
C GLU A 319 -5.13 -18.39 -8.24
N ALA A 320 -5.04 -18.10 -9.54
CA ALA A 320 -6.16 -17.53 -10.29
C ALA A 320 -6.17 -17.97 -11.75
N GLU A 321 -7.37 -18.27 -12.24
CA GLU A 321 -7.69 -18.41 -13.65
C GLU A 321 -9.09 -17.82 -13.94
N ILE A 322 -9.40 -17.56 -15.21
CA ILE A 322 -10.66 -16.96 -15.62
C ILE A 322 -11.19 -17.68 -16.86
N ASN A 323 -12.53 -17.76 -16.96
CA ASN A 323 -13.20 -18.16 -18.19
C ASN A 323 -14.26 -17.11 -18.58
N GLU A 324 -15.11 -17.42 -19.54
CA GLU A 324 -16.15 -16.50 -20.02
C GLU A 324 -17.13 -16.07 -18.93
N THR A 325 -17.39 -16.92 -17.93
CA THR A 325 -18.42 -16.71 -16.90
C THR A 325 -17.88 -16.34 -15.53
N SER A 326 -16.67 -16.76 -15.18
CA SER A 326 -16.18 -16.71 -13.80
C SER A 326 -14.67 -16.50 -13.69
N LEU A 327 -14.28 -15.80 -12.62
CA LEU A 327 -12.91 -15.78 -12.08
C LEU A 327 -12.84 -16.83 -10.98
N TYR A 328 -11.90 -17.77 -11.10
CA TYR A 328 -11.62 -18.81 -10.13
C TYR A 328 -10.42 -18.40 -9.30
N LEU A 329 -10.57 -18.46 -7.99
CA LEU A 329 -9.51 -18.16 -7.03
C LEU A 329 -9.34 -19.33 -6.08
N ARG A 330 -8.09 -19.70 -5.80
CA ARG A 330 -7.74 -20.62 -4.74
C ARG A 330 -6.75 -19.95 -3.80
N VAL A 331 -7.16 -19.75 -2.54
CA VAL A 331 -6.28 -19.27 -1.48
C VAL A 331 -5.71 -20.48 -0.76
N ASN A 332 -4.41 -20.68 -0.86
CA ASN A 332 -3.71 -21.77 -0.21
C ASN A 332 -3.16 -21.34 1.15
N LEU A 333 -3.37 -22.17 2.14
CA LEU A 333 -2.92 -21.97 3.51
C LEU A 333 -1.72 -22.88 3.82
N ASN A 334 -0.89 -22.44 4.74
CA ASN A 334 0.24 -23.25 5.24
C ASN A 334 -0.24 -24.48 6.05
N LYS A 335 -1.40 -24.40 6.69
CA LYS A 335 -2.08 -25.48 7.42
C LYS A 335 -3.55 -25.57 7.03
N ASP A 336 -4.20 -26.68 7.42
CA ASP A 336 -5.62 -26.89 7.11
C ASP A 336 -6.49 -25.75 7.62
N ALA A 337 -7.47 -25.37 6.81
CA ALA A 337 -8.46 -24.36 7.12
C ALA A 337 -9.24 -24.70 8.40
N SER A 338 -9.70 -23.70 9.13
CA SER A 338 -10.39 -23.87 10.41
C SER A 338 -11.71 -23.13 10.45
N SER A 339 -12.75 -23.75 11.00
CA SER A 339 -14.05 -23.12 11.25
C SER A 339 -14.00 -21.98 12.30
N GLN A 340 -12.91 -21.90 13.06
CA GLN A 340 -12.69 -20.82 14.01
C GLN A 340 -12.12 -19.56 13.35
N MET A 341 -11.60 -19.69 12.12
CA MET A 341 -11.05 -18.60 11.34
C MET A 341 -12.09 -18.05 10.39
N VAL A 342 -11.94 -16.79 10.04
CA VAL A 342 -12.57 -16.16 8.88
C VAL A 342 -11.50 -15.75 7.91
N TYR A 343 -11.79 -15.92 6.61
CA TYR A 343 -10.89 -15.55 5.54
C TYR A 343 -11.61 -14.53 4.65
N ASP A 344 -10.98 -13.42 4.41
CA ASP A 344 -11.53 -12.35 3.57
C ASP A 344 -10.71 -12.20 2.30
N VAL A 345 -11.39 -12.14 1.16
CA VAL A 345 -10.79 -11.86 -0.16
C VAL A 345 -11.25 -10.49 -0.62
N ALA A 346 -10.31 -9.59 -0.81
CA ALA A 346 -10.54 -8.27 -1.37
C ALA A 346 -10.37 -8.32 -2.91
N LEU A 347 -11.43 -7.98 -3.62
CA LEU A 347 -11.51 -7.92 -5.08
C LEU A 347 -11.89 -6.49 -5.49
N HIS A 348 -10.91 -5.71 -5.89
CA HIS A 348 -11.15 -4.33 -6.28
C HIS A 348 -10.95 -4.19 -7.80
N GLY A 349 -12.06 -4.26 -8.52
CA GLY A 349 -12.09 -4.17 -9.97
C GLY A 349 -11.94 -2.73 -10.44
N ILE A 350 -11.06 -2.50 -11.40
CA ILE A 350 -10.89 -1.22 -12.10
C ILE A 350 -11.35 -1.41 -13.53
N GLY A 351 -12.45 -0.75 -13.88
CA GLY A 351 -13.05 -0.73 -15.19
C GLY A 351 -13.00 0.66 -15.80
N LYS A 352 -13.52 0.77 -17.04
CA LYS A 352 -13.65 2.02 -17.76
C LYS A 352 -15.04 2.12 -18.36
N GLU A 353 -15.72 3.24 -18.09
CA GLU A 353 -17.03 3.56 -18.64
C GLU A 353 -17.02 5.00 -19.16
N ALA A 354 -17.53 5.23 -20.35
CA ALA A 354 -17.54 6.53 -21.01
C ALA A 354 -16.16 7.24 -21.00
N GLY A 355 -15.08 6.46 -21.15
CA GLY A 355 -13.72 6.98 -21.19
C GLY A 355 -13.08 7.23 -19.80
N LYS A 356 -13.85 7.12 -18.71
CA LYS A 356 -13.36 7.37 -17.33
C LYS A 356 -13.25 6.05 -16.57
N ALA A 357 -12.17 5.91 -15.80
CA ALA A 357 -12.00 4.78 -14.91
C ALA A 357 -12.92 4.89 -13.70
N HIS A 358 -13.42 3.75 -13.26
CA HIS A 358 -14.15 3.59 -12.00
C HIS A 358 -13.59 2.39 -11.23
N ILE A 359 -13.81 2.37 -9.93
CA ILE A 359 -13.42 1.27 -9.05
C ILE A 359 -14.67 0.70 -8.41
N VAL A 360 -14.83 -0.61 -8.51
CA VAL A 360 -15.83 -1.38 -7.75
C VAL A 360 -15.06 -2.28 -6.78
N LYS A 361 -15.40 -2.18 -5.50
CA LYS A 361 -14.64 -2.83 -4.42
C LYS A 361 -15.52 -3.83 -3.71
N TYR A 362 -15.12 -5.11 -3.78
CA TYR A 362 -15.77 -6.18 -3.03
C TYR A 362 -14.85 -6.69 -1.93
N THR A 363 -15.42 -6.94 -0.76
CA THR A 363 -14.82 -7.76 0.29
C THR A 363 -15.69 -8.99 0.48
N VAL A 364 -15.13 -10.14 0.15
CA VAL A 364 -15.83 -11.44 0.21
C VAL A 364 -15.30 -12.20 1.40
N ARG A 365 -16.19 -12.59 2.30
CA ARG A 365 -15.88 -13.42 3.47
C ARG A 365 -16.18 -14.88 3.22
N LEU A 366 -15.20 -15.73 3.52
CA LEU A 366 -15.27 -17.17 3.42
C LEU A 366 -15.33 -17.75 4.84
N GLN A 367 -16.33 -18.59 5.10
CA GLN A 367 -16.50 -19.28 6.37
C GLN A 367 -16.74 -20.76 6.12
N MET A 368 -15.95 -21.58 6.79
CA MET A 368 -16.05 -23.03 6.70
C MET A 368 -17.46 -23.55 7.02
N PRO A 369 -17.89 -24.66 6.36
CA PRO A 369 -17.14 -25.34 5.27
C PRO A 369 -17.38 -24.72 3.89
N ASP A 370 -18.51 -24.00 3.68
CA ASP A 370 -19.01 -23.62 2.33
C ASP A 370 -19.75 -22.27 2.30
N ARG A 371 -19.74 -21.52 3.39
CA ARG A 371 -20.46 -20.24 3.48
C ARG A 371 -19.64 -19.12 2.88
N VAL A 372 -20.24 -18.41 1.93
CA VAL A 372 -19.65 -17.20 1.34
C VAL A 372 -20.59 -16.01 1.53
N LYS A 373 -20.01 -14.86 1.86
CA LYS A 373 -20.79 -13.65 2.09
C LYS A 373 -20.04 -12.43 1.56
N VAL A 374 -20.72 -11.55 0.85
CA VAL A 374 -20.16 -10.24 0.52
C VAL A 374 -20.38 -9.31 1.69
N LEU A 375 -19.28 -8.88 2.32
CA LEU A 375 -19.32 -7.99 3.46
C LEU A 375 -19.61 -6.55 3.07
N SER A 376 -19.05 -6.12 1.94
CA SER A 376 -19.24 -4.75 1.47
C SER A 376 -19.03 -4.62 -0.04
N VAL A 377 -19.76 -3.68 -0.63
CA VAL A 377 -19.52 -3.15 -1.96
C VAL A 377 -19.24 -1.66 -1.80
N ASN A 378 -18.04 -1.20 -2.23
CA ASN A 378 -17.60 0.18 -2.07
C ASN A 378 -17.68 0.72 -0.62
N GLY A 379 -17.41 -0.14 0.37
CA GLY A 379 -17.48 0.20 1.79
C GLY A 379 -18.90 0.27 2.36
N VAL A 380 -19.93 -0.05 1.58
CA VAL A 380 -21.32 -0.17 2.03
C VAL A 380 -21.69 -1.64 2.13
N GLY A 381 -22.17 -2.07 3.27
CA GLY A 381 -22.52 -3.48 3.44
C GLY A 381 -23.41 -3.78 4.63
N PRO A 382 -23.82 -5.04 4.81
CA PRO A 382 -23.72 -6.16 3.88
C PRO A 382 -24.67 -6.04 2.69
N VAL A 383 -24.30 -6.63 1.55
CA VAL A 383 -25.11 -6.63 0.33
C VAL A 383 -25.43 -8.08 -0.03
N GLU A 384 -26.70 -8.41 -0.21
CA GLU A 384 -27.08 -9.67 -0.84
C GLU A 384 -26.74 -9.59 -2.32
N ILE A 385 -25.79 -10.41 -2.75
CA ILE A 385 -25.43 -10.54 -4.17
C ILE A 385 -25.91 -11.89 -4.68
N ALA A 386 -26.39 -11.87 -5.93
CA ALA A 386 -26.98 -12.99 -6.64
C ALA A 386 -26.20 -14.31 -6.58
N SER A 387 -26.92 -15.38 -6.73
CA SER A 387 -26.75 -16.80 -6.49
C SER A 387 -25.48 -17.52 -6.99
N ASP A 388 -24.56 -16.88 -7.72
CA ASP A 388 -23.49 -17.57 -8.43
C ASP A 388 -22.10 -17.47 -7.78
N LEU A 389 -21.98 -16.72 -6.68
CA LEU A 389 -20.78 -16.71 -5.86
C LEU A 389 -20.73 -18.01 -5.05
N ARG A 390 -19.70 -18.82 -5.27
CA ARG A 390 -19.55 -20.14 -4.63
C ARG A 390 -18.22 -20.25 -3.92
N PHE A 391 -18.24 -20.93 -2.79
CA PHE A 391 -17.07 -21.20 -1.96
C PHE A 391 -17.08 -22.66 -1.50
N GLN A 392 -15.90 -23.29 -1.54
CA GLN A 392 -15.68 -24.61 -0.96
C GLN A 392 -14.27 -24.66 -0.38
N ALA A 393 -14.15 -25.16 0.82
CA ALA A 393 -12.87 -25.43 1.45
C ALA A 393 -12.52 -26.92 1.30
N ASP A 394 -11.24 -27.19 1.02
CA ASP A 394 -10.68 -28.54 0.91
C ASP A 394 -9.27 -28.55 1.52
N GLY A 395 -9.16 -29.11 2.73
CA GLY A 395 -7.90 -29.15 3.47
C GLY A 395 -7.28 -27.76 3.65
N LYS A 396 -6.19 -27.50 2.94
CA LYS A 396 -5.47 -26.23 2.95
C LYS A 396 -5.95 -25.23 1.91
N SER A 397 -6.88 -25.59 1.05
CA SER A 397 -7.32 -24.77 -0.07
C SER A 397 -8.71 -24.20 0.15
N LEU A 398 -8.83 -22.89 -0.10
CA LEU A 398 -10.07 -22.14 -0.07
C LEU A 398 -10.44 -21.77 -1.50
N ASN A 399 -11.39 -22.46 -2.08
CA ASN A 399 -11.79 -22.32 -3.48
C ASN A 399 -12.97 -21.37 -3.60
N LEU A 400 -12.80 -20.28 -4.34
CA LEU A 400 -13.82 -19.23 -4.54
C LEU A 400 -14.08 -19.05 -6.03
N ILE A 401 -15.35 -19.15 -6.44
CA ILE A 401 -15.81 -18.84 -7.78
C ILE A 401 -16.53 -17.49 -7.76
N VAL A 402 -15.99 -16.54 -8.50
CA VAL A 402 -16.51 -15.17 -8.60
C VAL A 402 -17.13 -14.98 -9.99
N PRO A 403 -18.44 -14.75 -10.10
CA PRO A 403 -19.05 -14.45 -11.40
C PRO A 403 -18.43 -13.23 -12.07
N ARG A 404 -18.14 -13.28 -13.36
CA ARG A 404 -17.63 -12.11 -14.11
C ARG A 404 -18.57 -10.92 -14.03
N SER A 405 -19.87 -11.14 -13.90
CA SER A 405 -20.86 -10.09 -13.71
C SER A 405 -20.57 -9.19 -12.49
N LEU A 406 -19.99 -9.74 -11.41
CA LEU A 406 -19.54 -8.94 -10.25
C LEU A 406 -18.34 -8.04 -10.57
N LEU A 407 -17.48 -8.48 -11.47
CA LEU A 407 -16.33 -7.68 -11.91
C LEU A 407 -16.73 -6.62 -12.94
N GLY A 408 -17.92 -6.74 -13.54
CA GLY A 408 -18.43 -5.84 -14.57
C GLY A 408 -17.47 -5.75 -15.76
N ASN A 409 -17.18 -4.52 -16.20
CA ASN A 409 -16.21 -4.24 -17.26
C ASN A 409 -14.77 -4.03 -16.74
N SER A 410 -14.44 -4.56 -15.56
CA SER A 410 -13.09 -4.45 -15.00
C SER A 410 -12.06 -5.18 -15.85
N ARG A 411 -10.96 -4.50 -16.15
CA ARG A 411 -9.80 -5.03 -16.85
C ARG A 411 -8.61 -5.28 -15.91
N VAL A 412 -8.67 -4.68 -14.76
CA VAL A 412 -7.67 -4.82 -13.70
C VAL A 412 -8.37 -5.14 -12.40
N VAL A 413 -7.84 -6.09 -11.63
CA VAL A 413 -8.30 -6.41 -10.28
C VAL A 413 -7.13 -6.28 -9.33
N LEU A 414 -7.30 -5.50 -8.27
CA LEU A 414 -6.40 -5.53 -7.12
C LEU A 414 -6.90 -6.63 -6.20
N LEU A 415 -6.12 -7.70 -6.08
CA LEU A 415 -6.41 -8.87 -5.26
C LEU A 415 -5.58 -8.83 -3.98
N ALA A 416 -6.21 -9.11 -2.84
CA ALA A 416 -5.54 -9.46 -1.59
C ALA A 416 -6.40 -10.43 -0.80
N ALA A 417 -5.78 -11.20 0.07
CA ALA A 417 -6.45 -12.09 1.00
C ALA A 417 -6.03 -11.77 2.44
N SER A 418 -6.86 -12.07 3.40
CA SER A 418 -6.51 -11.96 4.81
C SER A 418 -7.26 -13.00 5.63
N SER A 419 -6.71 -13.35 6.76
CA SER A 419 -7.34 -14.21 7.76
C SER A 419 -7.52 -13.48 9.08
N ALA A 420 -8.55 -13.84 9.83
CA ALA A 420 -8.83 -13.25 11.13
C ALA A 420 -9.39 -14.29 12.09
N PHE A 421 -9.10 -14.09 13.40
CA PHE A 421 -9.63 -14.86 14.50
C PHE A 421 -10.26 -13.90 15.51
N HIS A 422 -11.54 -14.10 15.83
CA HIS A 422 -12.30 -13.22 16.72
C HIS A 422 -12.18 -11.72 16.40
N GLY A 423 -12.14 -11.37 15.11
CA GLY A 423 -12.04 -9.98 14.64
C GLY A 423 -10.62 -9.40 14.64
N LEU A 424 -9.62 -10.16 15.08
CA LEU A 424 -8.21 -9.79 15.00
C LEU A 424 -7.60 -10.37 13.72
N THR A 425 -7.01 -9.52 12.91
CA THR A 425 -6.27 -9.96 11.72
C THR A 425 -5.08 -10.82 12.16
N VAL A 426 -5.02 -12.02 11.63
CA VAL A 426 -3.96 -13.01 11.89
C VAL A 426 -2.92 -12.93 10.79
N ASP A 427 -3.36 -12.82 9.54
CA ASP A 427 -2.49 -12.72 8.38
C ASP A 427 -3.13 -11.86 7.28
N LYS A 428 -2.28 -11.30 6.41
CA LYS A 428 -2.71 -10.44 5.32
C LYS A 428 -1.66 -10.41 4.21
N THR A 429 -2.07 -10.80 3.03
CA THR A 429 -1.21 -10.74 1.84
C THR A 429 -0.96 -9.31 1.36
N ALA A 430 0.07 -9.15 0.55
CA ALA A 430 0.23 -7.98 -0.30
C ALA A 430 -0.96 -7.80 -1.27
N TYR A 431 -1.16 -6.56 -1.80
CA TYR A 431 -1.99 -6.38 -2.99
C TYR A 431 -1.22 -6.81 -4.25
N LYS A 432 -1.91 -7.59 -5.07
CA LYS A 432 -1.45 -7.98 -6.40
C LYS A 432 -2.35 -7.40 -7.48
N VAL A 433 -1.74 -6.87 -8.51
CA VAL A 433 -2.45 -6.41 -9.70
C VAL A 433 -2.65 -7.59 -10.64
N LEU A 434 -3.89 -7.97 -10.87
CA LEU A 434 -4.29 -8.93 -11.88
C LEU A 434 -4.82 -8.18 -13.10
N ARG A 435 -4.39 -8.57 -14.28
CA ARG A 435 -4.93 -8.11 -15.56
C ARG A 435 -5.79 -9.20 -16.15
N LEU A 436 -7.03 -8.88 -16.41
CA LEU A 436 -8.00 -9.78 -16.97
C LEU A 436 -7.94 -9.72 -18.51
N PRO A 437 -8.13 -10.84 -19.20
CA PRO A 437 -8.23 -10.87 -20.65
C PRO A 437 -9.41 -10.04 -21.17
N GLU A 438 -9.37 -9.70 -22.46
CA GLU A 438 -10.38 -8.86 -23.12
C GLU A 438 -11.77 -9.52 -23.23
#